data_fad44f016d418f1694a3e770ae0d5b7e
#
_entry.id   fad44f016d418f1694a3e770ae0d5b7e
#
_cell.length_a   1.000
_cell.length_b   1.000
_cell.length_c   1.000
_cell.angle_alpha   90.00
_cell.angle_beta   90.00
_cell.angle_gamma   90.00
#
_symmetry.space_group_name_H-M   'P 1'
#
loop_
_entity.id
_entity.type
_entity.pdbx_description
1 polymer ?
#
loop_
_entity_poly.entity_id
_entity_poly.type
_entity_poly.pdbx_seq_one_letter_code
_entity_poly.pdbx_strand_id
1 'polypeptide(L)'
;MARLYCQVTGIVLLLLGVLGVLQFGIPGFLSINEPVEIALHFLTGALATYAGFSGASYGRAAVLYARVFGIVYLILCIGFFVPDLLPGLIHFDLGCNLAHLVLGLWGVYAGYFARQTTAAPAT
;
A
#
# COMPACT_ATOMS: atom_id res chain seq x y z
N MET A 1 -10.20 12.12 -0.05
CA MET A 1 -10.11 10.65 -0.14
C MET A 1 -8.64 10.18 -0.24
N ALA A 2 -7.82 10.71 -1.13
CA ALA A 2 -6.43 10.27 -1.29
C ALA A 2 -5.58 10.37 -0.01
N ARG A 3 -5.74 11.41 0.78
CA ARG A 3 -5.03 11.53 2.08
C ARG A 3 -5.45 10.44 3.06
N LEU A 4 -6.75 10.18 3.17
CA LEU A 4 -7.25 9.10 4.03
C LEU A 4 -6.71 7.74 3.58
N TYR A 5 -6.74 7.49 2.28
CA TYR A 5 -6.15 6.29 1.71
C TYR A 5 -4.67 6.14 2.11
N CYS A 6 -3.88 7.19 1.95
CA CYS A 6 -2.46 7.15 2.31
C CYS A 6 -2.22 6.99 3.81
N GLN A 7 -3.02 7.63 4.65
CA GLN A 7 -2.93 7.51 6.11
C GLN A 7 -3.18 6.08 6.56
N VAL A 8 -4.26 5.47 6.09
CA VAL A 8 -4.61 4.09 6.44
C VAL A 8 -3.59 3.11 5.86
N THR A 9 -3.28 3.24 4.58
CA THR A 9 -2.31 2.37 3.90
C THR A 9 -0.93 2.44 4.56
N GLY A 10 -0.47 3.65 4.89
CA GLY A 10 0.83 3.84 5.54
C GLY A 10 0.91 3.14 6.89
N ILE A 11 -0.09 3.33 7.75
CA ILE A 11 -0.15 2.68 9.06
C ILE A 11 -0.20 1.16 8.91
N VAL A 12 -1.05 0.65 8.04
CA VAL A 12 -1.20 -0.79 7.82
C VAL A 12 0.10 -1.41 7.32
N LEU A 13 0.75 -0.79 6.32
CA LEU A 13 1.99 -1.33 5.75
C LEU A 13 3.15 -1.29 6.76
N LEU A 14 3.27 -0.24 7.56
CA LEU A 14 4.29 -0.17 8.61
C LEU A 14 4.07 -1.23 9.68
N LEU A 15 2.82 -1.47 10.09
CA LEU A 15 2.49 -2.53 11.02
C LEU A 15 2.82 -3.91 10.44
N LEU A 16 2.49 -4.15 9.18
CA LEU A 16 2.84 -5.41 8.50
C LEU A 16 4.36 -5.60 8.39
N GLY A 17 5.10 -4.52 8.15
CA GLY A 17 6.57 -4.55 8.17
C GLY A 17 7.11 -4.98 9.54
N VAL A 18 6.58 -4.41 10.61
CA VAL A 18 6.95 -4.78 12.00
C VAL A 18 6.62 -6.24 12.28
N LEU A 19 5.42 -6.69 11.91
CA LEU A 19 5.02 -8.09 12.06
C LEU A 19 5.93 -9.03 11.28
N GLY A 20 6.38 -8.61 10.09
CA GLY A 20 7.34 -9.36 9.30
C GLY A 20 8.70 -9.51 9.99
N VAL A 21 9.23 -8.44 10.58
CA VAL A 21 10.47 -8.49 11.38
C VAL A 21 10.34 -9.43 12.56
N LEU A 22 9.18 -9.43 13.22
CA LEU A 22 8.90 -10.31 14.34
C LEU A 22 8.55 -11.74 13.93
N GLN A 23 8.52 -12.02 12.62
CA GLN A 23 8.11 -13.31 12.05
C GLN A 23 6.72 -13.76 12.55
N PHE A 24 5.84 -12.81 12.75
CA PHE A 24 4.47 -13.03 13.22
C PHE A 24 3.49 -12.97 12.04
N GLY A 25 2.74 -14.03 11.86
CA GLY A 25 1.77 -14.13 10.77
C GLY A 25 0.70 -15.18 11.05
N ILE A 26 -0.23 -15.33 10.12
CA ILE A 26 -1.26 -16.37 10.12
C ILE A 26 -0.85 -17.41 9.09
N PRO A 27 -0.37 -18.60 9.51
CA PRO A 27 0.10 -19.62 8.59
C PRO A 27 -0.95 -19.98 7.53
N GLY A 28 -0.53 -20.00 6.25
CA GLY A 28 -1.38 -20.30 5.11
C GLY A 28 -2.34 -19.17 4.69
N PHE A 29 -2.36 -18.05 5.42
CA PHE A 29 -3.21 -16.91 5.08
C PHE A 29 -2.41 -15.62 4.87
N LEU A 30 -1.62 -15.20 5.83
CA LEU A 30 -0.82 -13.98 5.76
C LEU A 30 0.53 -14.20 6.45
N SER A 31 1.59 -14.24 5.66
CA SER A 31 2.96 -14.36 6.15
C SER A 31 3.87 -13.43 5.38
N ILE A 32 4.56 -12.54 6.09
CA ILE A 32 5.55 -11.63 5.51
C ILE A 32 6.90 -12.03 6.09
N ASN A 33 7.59 -12.93 5.41
CA ASN A 33 8.82 -13.56 5.91
C ASN A 33 10.05 -13.20 5.08
N GLU A 34 9.85 -12.81 3.82
CA GLU A 34 10.96 -12.50 2.93
C GLU A 34 11.56 -11.12 3.25
N PRO A 35 12.88 -10.99 3.39
CA PRO A 35 13.52 -9.72 3.71
C PRO A 35 13.19 -8.59 2.75
N VAL A 36 13.12 -8.88 1.45
CA VAL A 36 12.74 -7.90 0.41
C VAL A 36 11.30 -7.43 0.62
N GLU A 37 10.39 -8.35 0.89
CA GLU A 37 8.98 -8.04 1.15
C GLU A 37 8.82 -7.15 2.39
N ILE A 38 9.52 -7.49 3.48
CA ILE A 38 9.56 -6.68 4.71
C ILE A 38 10.05 -5.26 4.40
N ALA A 39 11.16 -5.14 3.67
CA ALA A 39 11.73 -3.84 3.28
C ALA A 39 10.75 -3.02 2.43
N LEU A 40 10.05 -3.66 1.49
CA LEU A 40 9.03 -3.00 0.66
C LEU A 40 7.86 -2.49 1.50
N HIS A 41 7.41 -3.23 2.51
CA HIS A 41 6.36 -2.76 3.42
C HIS A 41 6.78 -1.51 4.19
N PHE A 42 8.01 -1.47 4.70
CA PHE A 42 8.53 -0.26 5.36
C PHE A 42 8.69 0.90 4.40
N LEU A 43 9.25 0.69 3.22
CA LEU A 43 9.47 1.74 2.22
C LEU A 43 8.14 2.33 1.74
N THR A 44 7.24 1.49 1.27
CA THR A 44 5.94 1.94 0.74
C THR A 44 5.05 2.49 1.83
N GLY A 45 5.11 1.92 3.04
CA GLY A 45 4.41 2.41 4.21
C GLY A 45 4.91 3.79 4.66
N ALA A 46 6.22 4.02 4.67
CA ALA A 46 6.80 5.33 4.98
C ALA A 46 6.40 6.39 3.95
N LEU A 47 6.43 6.07 2.67
CA LEU A 47 5.99 6.97 1.60
C LEU A 47 4.51 7.31 1.72
N ALA A 48 3.65 6.32 2.00
CA ALA A 48 2.22 6.54 2.21
C ALA A 48 1.97 7.43 3.43
N THR A 49 2.65 7.15 4.55
CA THR A 49 2.53 7.95 5.78
C THR A 49 2.95 9.38 5.53
N TYR A 50 4.09 9.61 4.89
CA TYR A 50 4.52 10.95 4.49
C TYR A 50 3.46 11.64 3.62
N ALA A 51 2.99 10.99 2.56
CA ALA A 51 1.99 11.55 1.65
C ALA A 51 0.66 11.87 2.37
N GLY A 52 0.28 11.04 3.34
CA GLY A 52 -0.99 11.19 4.06
C GLY A 52 -0.99 12.26 5.16
N PHE A 53 0.13 12.42 5.86
CA PHE A 53 0.21 13.26 7.06
C PHE A 53 0.97 14.58 6.85
N SER A 54 1.88 14.68 5.88
CA SER A 54 2.74 15.87 5.74
C SER A 54 2.02 17.14 5.33
N GLY A 55 0.83 17.05 4.76
CA GLY A 55 0.14 18.21 4.18
C GLY A 55 0.85 18.81 2.96
N ALA A 56 1.97 18.22 2.54
CA ALA A 56 2.79 18.71 1.45
C ALA A 56 2.00 18.91 0.17
N SER A 57 2.18 20.05 -0.46
CA SER A 57 1.56 20.38 -1.75
C SER A 57 0.04 20.22 -1.77
N TYR A 58 -0.64 20.54 -0.65
CA TYR A 58 -2.12 20.46 -0.55
C TYR A 58 -2.70 19.09 -0.90
N GLY A 59 -1.99 18.03 -0.55
CA GLY A 59 -2.44 16.67 -0.80
C GLY A 59 -2.06 16.11 -2.19
N ARG A 60 -1.31 16.84 -3.01
CA ARG A 60 -0.83 16.33 -4.30
C ARG A 60 0.02 15.07 -4.16
N ALA A 61 0.85 15.02 -3.12
CA ALA A 61 1.64 13.83 -2.81
C ALA A 61 0.76 12.61 -2.55
N ALA A 62 -0.34 12.78 -1.82
CA ALA A 62 -1.29 11.70 -1.56
C ALA A 62 -2.01 11.23 -2.84
N VAL A 63 -2.39 12.17 -3.71
CA VAL A 63 -3.01 11.82 -5.00
C VAL A 63 -2.02 11.06 -5.88
N LEU A 64 -0.77 11.52 -5.95
CA LEU A 64 0.27 10.84 -6.73
C LEU A 64 0.53 9.43 -6.19
N TYR A 65 0.68 9.29 -4.87
CA TYR A 65 0.85 7.98 -4.24
C TYR A 65 -0.33 7.05 -4.57
N ALA A 66 -1.55 7.51 -4.38
CA ALA A 66 -2.75 6.72 -4.65
C ALA A 66 -2.84 6.27 -6.11
N ARG A 67 -2.49 7.14 -7.05
CA ARG A 67 -2.47 6.82 -8.49
C ARG A 67 -1.44 5.76 -8.84
N VAL A 68 -0.20 5.95 -8.38
CA VAL A 68 0.90 5.04 -8.72
C VAL A 68 0.72 3.71 -8.00
N PHE A 69 0.56 3.74 -6.68
CA PHE A 69 0.51 2.51 -5.89
C PHE A 69 -0.82 1.78 -6.01
N GLY A 70 -1.92 2.47 -6.28
CA GLY A 70 -3.18 1.81 -6.62
C GLY A 70 -3.02 0.89 -7.83
N ILE A 71 -2.36 1.36 -8.88
CA ILE A 71 -2.05 0.55 -10.07
C ILE A 71 -1.05 -0.57 -9.73
N VAL A 72 0.02 -0.26 -8.99
CA VAL A 72 1.02 -1.27 -8.58
C VAL A 72 0.37 -2.40 -7.80
N TYR A 73 -0.49 -2.10 -6.82
CA TYR A 73 -1.19 -3.14 -6.06
C TYR A 73 -2.13 -3.98 -6.92
N LEU A 74 -2.82 -3.38 -7.91
CA LEU A 74 -3.63 -4.15 -8.87
C LEU A 74 -2.77 -5.07 -9.73
N ILE A 75 -1.59 -4.62 -10.16
CA ILE A 75 -0.65 -5.47 -10.89
C ILE A 75 -0.19 -6.64 -10.01
N LEU A 76 0.06 -6.40 -8.72
CA LEU A 76 0.46 -7.45 -7.78
C LEU A 76 -0.64 -8.50 -7.54
N CYS A 77 -1.89 -8.21 -7.90
CA CYS A 77 -2.97 -9.22 -7.89
C CYS A 77 -2.71 -10.39 -8.85
N ILE A 78 -1.72 -10.29 -9.73
CA ILE A 78 -1.27 -11.45 -10.52
C ILE A 78 -0.88 -12.63 -9.63
N GLY A 79 -0.51 -12.39 -8.38
CA GLY A 79 -0.24 -13.42 -7.39
C GLY A 79 -1.40 -14.39 -7.13
N PHE A 80 -2.65 -14.02 -7.45
CA PHE A 80 -3.77 -14.96 -7.43
C PHE A 80 -3.62 -16.08 -8.46
N PHE A 81 -2.94 -15.81 -9.56
CA PHE A 81 -2.78 -16.73 -10.69
C PHE A 81 -1.41 -17.40 -10.72
N VAL A 82 -0.38 -16.66 -10.26
CA VAL A 82 1.01 -17.13 -10.28
C VAL A 82 1.65 -16.81 -8.92
N PRO A 83 1.33 -17.62 -7.88
CA PRO A 83 1.80 -17.33 -6.51
C PRO A 83 3.32 -17.40 -6.36
N ASP A 84 4.00 -18.18 -7.19
CA ASP A 84 5.44 -18.36 -7.15
C ASP A 84 6.18 -17.53 -8.23
N LEU A 85 5.59 -16.41 -8.67
CA LEU A 85 6.18 -15.56 -9.71
C LEU A 85 7.55 -15.01 -9.29
N LEU A 86 7.73 -14.67 -8.01
CA LEU A 86 8.94 -14.08 -7.44
C LEU A 86 9.41 -14.89 -6.23
N PRO A 87 9.85 -16.14 -6.43
CA PRO A 87 10.24 -17.01 -5.33
C PRO A 87 11.44 -16.42 -4.56
N GLY A 88 11.36 -16.41 -3.23
CA GLY A 88 12.38 -15.86 -2.35
C GLY A 88 12.42 -14.33 -2.26
N LEU A 89 11.54 -13.62 -3.00
CA LEU A 89 11.44 -12.16 -2.94
C LEU A 89 10.11 -11.72 -2.33
N ILE A 90 9.01 -12.22 -2.86
CA ILE A 90 7.65 -11.90 -2.40
C ILE A 90 6.84 -13.20 -2.35
N HIS A 91 6.15 -13.40 -1.24
CA HIS A 91 5.23 -14.52 -1.06
C HIS A 91 3.79 -14.07 -1.25
N PHE A 92 3.13 -14.59 -2.29
CA PHE A 92 1.75 -14.23 -2.63
C PHE A 92 0.76 -15.21 -1.98
N ASP A 93 0.53 -15.11 -0.68
CA ASP A 93 -0.53 -15.86 -0.03
C ASP A 93 -1.91 -15.17 -0.20
N LEU A 94 -2.97 -15.82 0.27
CA LEU A 94 -4.32 -15.31 0.10
C LEU A 94 -4.52 -13.95 0.77
N GLY A 95 -3.98 -13.74 1.96
CA GLY A 95 -4.07 -12.48 2.68
C GLY A 95 -3.38 -11.35 1.94
N CYS A 96 -2.17 -11.59 1.42
CA CYS A 96 -1.44 -10.62 0.59
C CYS A 96 -2.22 -10.27 -0.68
N ASN A 97 -2.75 -11.27 -1.38
CA ASN A 97 -3.52 -11.07 -2.60
C ASN A 97 -4.79 -10.24 -2.35
N LEU A 98 -5.54 -10.54 -1.28
CA LEU A 98 -6.72 -9.76 -0.90
C LEU A 98 -6.35 -8.33 -0.50
N ALA A 99 -5.26 -8.13 0.23
CA ALA A 99 -4.77 -6.80 0.59
C ALA A 99 -4.39 -6.00 -0.66
N HIS A 100 -3.68 -6.59 -1.61
CA HIS A 100 -3.34 -5.95 -2.88
C HIS A 100 -4.60 -5.56 -3.67
N LEU A 101 -5.61 -6.42 -3.71
CA LEU A 101 -6.88 -6.12 -4.38
C LEU A 101 -7.58 -4.92 -3.74
N VAL A 102 -7.76 -4.93 -2.43
CA VAL A 102 -8.44 -3.86 -1.69
C VAL A 102 -7.67 -2.54 -1.80
N LEU A 103 -6.36 -2.55 -1.54
CA LEU A 103 -5.53 -1.35 -1.62
C LEU A 103 -5.42 -0.83 -3.06
N GLY A 104 -5.40 -1.73 -4.04
CA GLY A 104 -5.36 -1.36 -5.45
C GLY A 104 -6.66 -0.68 -5.90
N LEU A 105 -7.80 -1.28 -5.64
CA LEU A 105 -9.11 -0.71 -6.00
C LEU A 105 -9.36 0.62 -5.28
N TRP A 106 -9.10 0.68 -3.99
CA TRP A 106 -9.27 1.91 -3.23
C TRP A 106 -8.29 3.00 -3.69
N GLY A 107 -7.03 2.65 -3.95
CA GLY A 107 -6.02 3.57 -4.45
C GLY A 107 -6.39 4.17 -5.81
N VAL A 108 -6.84 3.35 -6.75
CA VAL A 108 -7.30 3.81 -8.06
C VAL A 108 -8.52 4.72 -7.90
N TYR A 109 -9.50 4.33 -7.09
CA TYR A 109 -10.64 5.19 -6.82
C TYR A 109 -10.22 6.53 -6.20
N ALA A 110 -9.39 6.49 -5.15
CA ALA A 110 -8.95 7.68 -4.45
C ALA A 110 -8.08 8.61 -5.31
N GLY A 111 -7.29 8.04 -6.22
CA GLY A 111 -6.38 8.81 -7.07
C GLY A 111 -7.00 9.39 -8.33
N TYR A 112 -7.98 8.70 -8.93
CA TYR A 112 -8.52 9.07 -10.24
C TYR A 112 -9.99 9.50 -10.21
N PHE A 113 -10.82 8.95 -9.33
CA PHE A 113 -12.27 9.14 -9.38
C PHE A 113 -12.81 9.98 -8.23
N ALA A 114 -12.23 9.95 -7.05
CA ALA A 114 -12.66 10.77 -5.93
C ALA A 114 -12.35 12.25 -6.18
N ARG A 115 -13.22 13.13 -5.71
CA ARG A 115 -12.96 14.58 -5.74
C ARG A 115 -11.69 14.89 -4.96
N GLN A 116 -10.76 15.59 -5.60
CA GLN A 116 -9.52 16.03 -4.98
C GLN A 116 -9.72 17.43 -4.41
N THR A 117 -9.57 17.57 -3.10
CA THR A 117 -9.51 18.89 -2.45
C THR A 117 -8.08 19.40 -2.52
N THR A 118 -7.72 19.99 -3.65
CA THR A 118 -6.40 20.59 -3.87
C THR A 118 -6.43 22.11 -3.78
N ALA A 119 -7.52 22.69 -3.28
CA ALA A 119 -7.63 24.13 -3.11
C ALA A 119 -6.59 24.63 -2.10
N ALA A 120 -5.87 25.68 -2.47
CA ALA A 120 -5.04 26.41 -1.53
C ALA A 120 -5.93 26.94 -0.39
N PRO A 121 -5.43 27.00 0.86
CA PRO A 121 -6.17 27.63 1.92
C PRO A 121 -6.50 29.08 1.52
N ALA A 122 -7.71 29.51 1.85
CA ALA A 122 -8.09 30.90 1.67
C ALA A 122 -7.12 31.77 2.47
N THR A 123 -6.49 32.71 1.81
CA THR A 123 -5.59 33.68 2.45
C THR A 123 -6.41 34.71 3.22
#